data_c021e081c0d4180b994cb8938cc78515
#
_entry.id   c021e081c0d4180b994cb8938cc78515
#
_cell.length_a   1.000
_cell.length_b   1.000
_cell.length_c   1.000
_cell.angle_alpha   90.00
_cell.angle_beta   90.00
_cell.angle_gamma   90.00
#
_symmetry.space_group_name_H-M   'P 1'
#
loop_
_entity.id
_entity.type
_entity.pdbx_description
1 polymer ?
#
loop_
_entity_poly.entity_id
_entity_poly.type
_entity_poly.pdbx_seq_one_letter_code
_entity_poly.pdbx_strand_id
1 'polypeptide(L)'
;MRERRRGGIMLLSSMAAMSGGSYIAVYNATKSFDMVLAEGLWHELKPVGVDAMCLVVGATLTPSMLASRDSFRSYPNIMQPLDVADEGLAFLGRGPLWVAGDHNRAVVAAMRPGSRVDAINGLSHATASIYGLPPVTVAGEDFNA
;
A
#
# COMPACT_ATOMS: atom_id res chain seq x y z
N MET A 1 -6.99 -1.45 25.26
CA MET A 1 -6.33 -0.18 24.86
C MET A 1 -7.15 1.03 25.31
N ARG A 2 -8.43 1.15 24.97
CA ARG A 2 -9.27 2.30 25.32
C ARG A 2 -9.30 2.62 26.82
N GLU A 3 -9.50 1.62 27.68
CA GLU A 3 -9.54 1.79 29.15
C GLU A 3 -8.23 2.36 29.71
N ARG A 4 -7.08 1.84 29.27
CA ARG A 4 -5.77 2.33 29.72
C ARG A 4 -5.29 3.58 28.95
N ARG A 5 -6.09 4.09 27.99
CA ARG A 5 -5.81 5.26 27.13
C ARG A 5 -4.41 5.23 26.49
N ARG A 6 -3.98 4.05 26.11
CA ARG A 6 -2.65 3.80 25.51
C ARG A 6 -2.66 2.55 24.66
N GLY A 7 -2.06 2.65 23.47
CA GLY A 7 -1.84 1.54 22.54
C GLY A 7 -1.68 2.01 21.12
N GLY A 8 -1.33 1.07 20.25
CA GLY A 8 -1.20 1.32 18.81
C GLY A 8 -1.74 0.15 18.00
N ILE A 9 -2.34 0.46 16.87
CA ILE A 9 -2.82 -0.49 15.86
C ILE A 9 -2.18 -0.10 14.55
N MET A 10 -1.50 -1.04 13.90
CA MET A 10 -0.92 -0.83 12.57
C MET A 10 -1.50 -1.88 11.63
N LEU A 11 -2.23 -1.45 10.61
CA LEU A 11 -2.70 -2.30 9.54
C LEU A 11 -1.71 -2.24 8.37
N LEU A 12 -1.26 -3.40 7.90
CA LEU A 12 -0.36 -3.48 6.76
C LEU A 12 -1.16 -3.55 5.46
N SER A 13 -1.06 -2.49 4.68
CA SER A 13 -1.62 -2.42 3.34
C SER A 13 -0.50 -2.50 2.28
N SER A 14 -0.79 -2.12 1.06
CA SER A 14 0.12 -2.21 -0.09
C SER A 14 -0.04 -1.00 -0.98
N MET A 15 0.99 -0.69 -1.76
CA MET A 15 0.88 0.22 -2.92
C MET A 15 -0.27 -0.17 -3.85
N ALA A 16 -0.60 -1.46 -3.91
CA ALA A 16 -1.74 -1.98 -4.66
C ALA A 16 -3.12 -1.50 -4.15
N ALA A 17 -3.18 -0.91 -2.96
CA ALA A 17 -4.40 -0.29 -2.43
C ALA A 17 -4.79 1.02 -3.13
N MET A 18 -3.84 1.65 -3.83
CA MET A 18 -4.02 2.98 -4.43
C MET A 18 -4.97 2.97 -5.64
N SER A 19 -5.08 1.84 -6.34
CA SER A 19 -6.04 1.68 -7.45
C SER A 19 -6.39 0.20 -7.67
N GLY A 20 -7.40 -0.09 -8.51
CA GLY A 20 -7.61 -1.42 -9.05
C GLY A 20 -6.56 -1.75 -10.11
N GLY A 21 -6.39 -3.03 -10.40
CA GLY A 21 -5.49 -3.49 -11.47
C GLY A 21 -5.83 -4.93 -11.88
N SER A 22 -5.45 -5.29 -13.09
CA SER A 22 -5.64 -6.64 -13.63
C SER A 22 -4.86 -7.66 -12.81
N TYR A 23 -5.33 -8.90 -12.82
CA TYR A 23 -4.78 -10.09 -12.18
C TYR A 23 -4.84 -10.13 -10.65
N ILE A 24 -4.91 -8.99 -9.97
CA ILE A 24 -4.89 -8.88 -8.51
C ILE A 24 -6.06 -8.05 -7.95
N ALA A 25 -7.19 -8.00 -8.66
CA ALA A 25 -8.33 -7.15 -8.28
C ALA A 25 -8.82 -7.39 -6.85
N VAL A 26 -8.96 -8.64 -6.43
CA VAL A 26 -9.36 -8.99 -5.05
C VAL A 26 -8.31 -8.54 -4.03
N TYR A 27 -7.03 -8.73 -4.33
CA TYR A 27 -5.94 -8.24 -3.48
C TYR A 27 -5.97 -6.71 -3.33
N ASN A 28 -6.14 -5.98 -4.45
CA ASN A 28 -6.30 -4.53 -4.42
C ASN A 28 -7.45 -4.10 -3.50
N ALA A 29 -8.62 -4.74 -3.65
CA ALA A 29 -9.79 -4.43 -2.84
C ALA A 29 -9.56 -4.70 -1.35
N THR A 30 -8.94 -5.82 -0.99
CA THR A 30 -8.63 -6.14 0.42
C THR A 30 -7.63 -5.14 1.01
N LYS A 31 -6.63 -4.71 0.25
CA LYS A 31 -5.65 -3.73 0.70
C LYS A 31 -6.21 -2.31 0.80
N SER A 32 -7.15 -1.94 -0.06
CA SER A 32 -7.91 -0.69 0.06
C SER A 32 -8.84 -0.71 1.29
N PHE A 33 -9.44 -1.86 1.60
CA PHE A 33 -10.20 -2.04 2.84
C PHE A 33 -9.35 -1.77 4.08
N ASP A 34 -8.14 -2.37 4.17
CA ASP A 34 -7.22 -2.14 5.28
C ASP A 34 -6.89 -0.65 5.44
N MET A 35 -6.71 0.08 4.34
CA MET A 35 -6.38 1.49 4.34
C MET A 35 -7.53 2.34 4.89
N VAL A 36 -8.74 2.17 4.33
CA VAL A 36 -9.93 2.95 4.76
C VAL A 36 -10.31 2.61 6.21
N LEU A 37 -10.19 1.33 6.60
CA LEU A 37 -10.43 0.91 7.99
C LEU A 37 -9.46 1.60 8.96
N ALA A 38 -8.17 1.67 8.61
CA ALA A 38 -7.18 2.34 9.46
C ALA A 38 -7.46 3.83 9.63
N GLU A 39 -7.90 4.51 8.58
CA GLU A 39 -8.30 5.92 8.63
C GLU A 39 -9.48 6.14 9.59
N GLY A 40 -10.51 5.28 9.51
CA GLY A 40 -11.65 5.31 10.44
C GLY A 40 -11.22 5.05 11.88
N LEU A 41 -10.43 4.01 12.11
CA LEU A 41 -9.91 3.67 13.44
C LEU A 41 -9.02 4.78 14.01
N TRP A 42 -8.19 5.42 13.19
CA TRP A 42 -7.38 6.55 13.63
C TRP A 42 -8.26 7.68 14.16
N HIS A 43 -9.31 8.05 13.41
CA HIS A 43 -10.22 9.13 13.81
C HIS A 43 -11.00 8.79 15.09
N GLU A 44 -11.50 7.56 15.21
CA GLU A 44 -12.27 7.12 16.37
C GLU A 44 -11.43 6.95 17.66
N LEU A 45 -10.17 6.52 17.51
CA LEU A 45 -9.34 6.09 18.64
C LEU A 45 -8.40 7.18 19.14
N LYS A 46 -8.05 8.17 18.31
CA LYS A 46 -7.15 9.26 18.69
C LYS A 46 -7.64 10.03 19.94
N PRO A 47 -8.94 10.39 20.09
CA PRO A 47 -9.42 11.08 21.28
C PRO A 47 -9.31 10.27 22.56
N VAL A 48 -9.23 8.93 22.47
CA VAL A 48 -9.10 8.04 23.62
C VAL A 48 -7.67 7.54 23.85
N GLY A 49 -6.68 8.18 23.20
CA GLY A 49 -5.26 7.93 23.44
C GLY A 49 -4.74 6.61 22.84
N VAL A 50 -5.38 6.13 21.79
CA VAL A 50 -4.92 4.95 21.04
C VAL A 50 -4.60 5.38 19.63
N ASP A 51 -3.38 5.10 19.19
CA ASP A 51 -2.94 5.37 17.83
C ASP A 51 -3.40 4.27 16.87
N ALA A 52 -3.79 4.65 15.66
CA ALA A 52 -4.04 3.71 14.57
C ALA A 52 -3.40 4.27 13.29
N MET A 53 -2.86 3.39 12.46
CA MET A 53 -2.20 3.79 11.22
C MET A 53 -2.28 2.66 10.20
N CYS A 54 -2.44 3.02 8.93
CA CYS A 54 -2.15 2.14 7.80
C CYS A 54 -0.69 2.31 7.38
N LEU A 55 0.08 1.22 7.36
CA LEU A 55 1.39 1.17 6.75
C LEU A 55 1.25 0.61 5.33
N VAL A 56 1.41 1.47 4.33
CA VAL A 56 1.38 1.11 2.91
C VAL A 56 2.78 0.68 2.49
N VAL A 57 2.93 -0.57 2.07
CA VAL A 57 4.22 -1.14 1.70
C VAL A 57 4.31 -1.44 0.20
N GLY A 58 5.49 -1.24 -0.36
CA GLY A 58 5.84 -1.69 -1.71
C GLY A 58 6.37 -3.12 -1.72
N ALA A 59 7.13 -3.46 -2.76
CA ALA A 59 7.82 -4.74 -2.82
C ALA A 59 8.75 -4.91 -1.61
N THR A 60 8.57 -6.00 -0.86
CA THR A 60 9.32 -6.30 0.37
C THR A 60 9.84 -7.72 0.31
N LEU A 61 11.14 -7.91 0.56
CA LEU A 61 11.84 -9.19 0.40
C LEU A 61 11.47 -10.18 1.52
N THR A 62 10.23 -10.64 1.51
CA THR A 62 9.73 -11.63 2.48
C THR A 62 9.99 -13.06 2.01
N PRO A 63 10.03 -14.05 2.93
CA PRO A 63 10.11 -15.47 2.55
C PRO A 63 9.00 -15.90 1.57
N SER A 64 7.77 -15.40 1.75
CA SER A 64 6.66 -15.68 0.84
C SER A 64 6.90 -15.13 -0.57
N MET A 65 7.48 -13.93 -0.68
CA MET A 65 7.81 -13.34 -1.97
C MET A 65 8.92 -14.13 -2.68
N LEU A 66 9.94 -14.52 -1.95
CA LEU A 66 11.03 -15.36 -2.47
C LEU A 66 10.54 -16.74 -2.90
N ALA A 67 9.60 -17.34 -2.16
CA ALA A 67 8.99 -18.62 -2.54
C ALA A 67 8.17 -18.55 -3.82
N SER A 68 7.64 -17.37 -4.16
CA SER A 68 6.89 -17.19 -5.42
C SER A 68 7.79 -17.07 -6.64
N ARG A 69 8.94 -16.39 -6.54
CA ARG A 69 9.95 -16.25 -7.61
C ARG A 69 11.30 -15.77 -7.06
N ASP A 70 12.37 -16.45 -7.45
CA ASP A 70 13.75 -16.02 -7.11
C ASP A 70 14.14 -14.65 -7.72
N SER A 71 13.52 -14.28 -8.83
CA SER A 71 13.78 -12.98 -9.50
C SER A 71 13.46 -11.76 -8.62
N PHE A 72 12.69 -11.92 -7.55
CA PHE A 72 12.45 -10.83 -6.60
C PHE A 72 13.70 -10.38 -5.83
N ARG A 73 14.76 -11.20 -5.75
CA ARG A 73 16.04 -10.78 -5.14
C ARG A 73 16.67 -9.58 -5.83
N SER A 74 16.48 -9.47 -7.14
CA SER A 74 17.00 -8.38 -7.98
C SER A 74 15.93 -7.35 -8.37
N TYR A 75 14.75 -7.39 -7.75
CA TYR A 75 13.71 -6.41 -8.04
C TYR A 75 14.15 -5.02 -7.57
N PRO A 76 14.07 -3.98 -8.43
CA PRO A 76 14.54 -2.66 -8.07
C PRO A 76 13.73 -2.07 -6.91
N ASN A 77 14.41 -1.36 -6.02
CA ASN A 77 13.82 -0.68 -4.86
C ASN A 77 13.04 -1.60 -3.89
N ILE A 78 13.39 -2.90 -3.87
CA ILE A 78 12.82 -3.82 -2.88
C ILE A 78 13.32 -3.46 -1.48
N MET A 79 12.42 -3.40 -0.51
CA MET A 79 12.75 -3.11 0.89
C MET A 79 13.02 -4.40 1.67
N GLN A 80 13.82 -4.30 2.73
CA GLN A 80 13.94 -5.37 3.71
C GLN A 80 12.77 -5.33 4.70
N PRO A 81 12.30 -6.48 5.20
CA PRO A 81 11.20 -6.51 6.17
C PRO A 81 11.46 -5.69 7.44
N LEU A 82 12.72 -5.69 7.93
CA LEU A 82 13.11 -4.93 9.12
C LEU A 82 13.02 -3.42 8.88
N ASP A 83 13.50 -2.94 7.72
CA ASP A 83 13.43 -1.51 7.38
C ASP A 83 11.98 -1.03 7.32
N VAL A 84 11.08 -1.85 6.76
CA VAL A 84 9.63 -1.56 6.72
C VAL A 84 9.05 -1.50 8.12
N ALA A 85 9.42 -2.44 9.00
CA ALA A 85 8.92 -2.49 10.37
C ALA A 85 9.42 -1.30 11.19
N ASP A 86 10.70 -0.99 11.12
CA ASP A 86 11.32 0.13 11.83
C ASP A 86 10.72 1.46 11.40
N GLU A 87 10.57 1.68 10.10
CA GLU A 87 9.94 2.89 9.57
C GLU A 87 8.47 2.98 10.01
N GLY A 88 7.70 1.88 9.93
CA GLY A 88 6.32 1.84 10.39
C GLY A 88 6.17 2.18 11.86
N LEU A 89 7.01 1.61 12.72
CA LEU A 89 6.99 1.89 14.17
C LEU A 89 7.39 3.34 14.48
N ALA A 90 8.36 3.90 13.75
CA ALA A 90 8.79 5.28 13.93
C ALA A 90 7.69 6.31 13.58
N PHE A 91 6.76 5.95 12.69
CA PHE A 91 5.69 6.85 12.24
C PHE A 91 4.33 6.57 12.88
N LEU A 92 4.17 5.48 13.63
CA LEU A 92 2.94 5.18 14.36
C LEU A 92 2.59 6.34 15.30
N GLY A 93 1.34 6.81 15.18
CA GLY A 93 0.83 7.94 15.97
C GLY A 93 0.98 9.33 15.31
N ARG A 94 1.72 9.44 14.20
CA ARG A 94 1.91 10.71 13.48
C ARG A 94 0.80 11.02 12.47
N GLY A 95 0.04 10.01 12.04
CA GLY A 95 -1.06 10.19 11.08
C GLY A 95 -1.79 8.88 10.80
N PRO A 96 -2.86 8.91 10.01
CA PRO A 96 -3.64 7.72 9.69
C PRO A 96 -2.96 6.80 8.68
N LEU A 97 -2.01 7.33 7.89
CA LEU A 97 -1.38 6.61 6.79
C LEU A 97 0.10 6.98 6.67
N TRP A 98 0.93 5.98 6.45
CA TRP A 98 2.33 6.14 6.08
C TRP A 98 2.70 5.20 4.93
N VAL A 99 3.46 5.70 3.96
CA VAL A 99 4.00 4.90 2.84
C VAL A 99 5.47 4.61 3.13
N ALA A 100 5.82 3.35 3.30
CA ALA A 100 7.20 2.95 3.60
C ALA A 100 8.12 3.10 2.38
N GLY A 101 9.29 3.69 2.59
CA GLY A 101 10.35 3.89 1.60
C GLY A 101 10.18 5.13 0.72
N ASP A 102 11.28 5.88 0.53
CA ASP A 102 11.29 7.13 -0.26
C ASP A 102 10.83 6.92 -1.70
N HIS A 103 11.27 5.84 -2.34
CA HIS A 103 10.84 5.50 -3.69
C HIS A 103 9.33 5.30 -3.77
N ASN A 104 8.75 4.55 -2.85
CA ASN A 104 7.32 4.30 -2.80
C ASN A 104 6.51 5.58 -2.58
N ARG A 105 7.00 6.48 -1.70
CA ARG A 105 6.38 7.81 -1.50
C ARG A 105 6.39 8.65 -2.77
N ALA A 106 7.51 8.65 -3.50
CA ALA A 106 7.60 9.36 -4.78
C ALA A 106 6.62 8.80 -5.82
N VAL A 107 6.48 7.47 -5.90
CA VAL A 107 5.51 6.81 -6.79
C VAL A 107 4.07 7.19 -6.44
N VAL A 108 3.70 7.15 -5.16
CA VAL A 108 2.34 7.55 -4.70
C VAL A 108 2.08 9.02 -5.00
N ALA A 109 3.07 9.90 -4.77
CA ALA A 109 2.94 11.31 -5.08
C ALA A 109 2.72 11.56 -6.59
N ALA A 110 3.39 10.79 -7.44
CA ALA A 110 3.24 10.88 -8.91
C ALA A 110 1.89 10.32 -9.42
N MET A 111 1.24 9.41 -8.68
CA MET A 111 -0.06 8.85 -9.05
C MET A 111 -1.23 9.83 -8.86
N ARG A 112 -1.05 10.88 -8.08
CA ARG A 112 -2.14 11.80 -7.68
C ARG A 112 -2.71 12.74 -8.75
N PRO A 113 -1.97 13.18 -9.78
CA PRO A 113 -2.52 14.07 -10.81
C PRO A 113 -3.08 13.39 -12.05
N GLY A 114 -3.05 12.05 -12.13
CA GLY A 114 -3.50 11.31 -13.32
C GLY A 114 -4.99 10.91 -13.27
N SER A 115 -5.49 10.50 -14.43
CA SER A 115 -6.82 9.92 -14.52
C SER A 115 -6.90 8.59 -13.76
N ARG A 116 -8.09 8.22 -13.30
CA ARG A 116 -8.30 6.91 -12.65
C ARG A 116 -8.00 5.77 -13.61
N VAL A 117 -8.30 5.93 -14.89
CA VAL A 117 -7.99 4.96 -15.95
C VAL A 117 -6.49 4.78 -16.10
N ASP A 118 -5.71 5.88 -16.10
CA ASP A 118 -4.25 5.81 -16.17
C ASP A 118 -3.65 5.10 -14.95
N ALA A 119 -4.16 5.37 -13.75
CA ALA A 119 -3.72 4.70 -12.54
C ALA A 119 -4.00 3.18 -12.59
N ILE A 120 -5.16 2.76 -13.09
CA ILE A 120 -5.53 1.35 -13.27
C ILE A 120 -4.61 0.68 -14.30
N ASN A 121 -4.39 1.31 -15.45
CA ASN A 121 -3.51 0.79 -16.50
C ASN A 121 -2.05 0.69 -15.97
N GLY A 122 -1.56 1.71 -15.29
CA GLY A 122 -0.21 1.73 -14.71
C GLY A 122 0.01 0.60 -13.70
N LEU A 123 -0.94 0.39 -12.77
CA LEU A 123 -0.84 -0.71 -11.81
C LEU A 123 -0.96 -2.08 -12.50
N SER A 124 -1.80 -2.20 -13.52
CA SER A 124 -1.95 -3.43 -14.30
C SER A 124 -0.65 -3.79 -15.04
N HIS A 125 0.03 -2.82 -15.63
CA HIS A 125 1.32 -3.01 -16.29
C HIS A 125 2.41 -3.39 -15.28
N ALA A 126 2.50 -2.73 -14.16
CA ALA A 126 3.45 -3.06 -13.09
C ALA A 126 3.25 -4.49 -12.60
N THR A 127 1.99 -4.89 -12.36
CA THR A 127 1.64 -6.24 -11.96
C THR A 127 2.01 -7.27 -13.03
N ALA A 128 1.66 -7.00 -14.29
CA ALA A 128 2.00 -7.88 -15.41
C ALA A 128 3.52 -8.10 -15.52
N SER A 129 4.31 -7.02 -15.37
CA SER A 129 5.78 -7.09 -15.36
C SER A 129 6.30 -7.96 -14.21
N ILE A 130 5.79 -7.79 -13.00
CA ILE A 130 6.19 -8.57 -11.83
C ILE A 130 5.93 -10.07 -12.04
N TYR A 131 4.78 -10.43 -12.58
CA TYR A 131 4.35 -11.82 -12.73
C TYR A 131 4.67 -12.43 -14.09
N GLY A 132 5.28 -11.67 -15.02
CA GLY A 132 5.59 -12.14 -16.38
C GLY A 132 4.33 -12.46 -17.20
N LEU A 133 3.29 -11.65 -17.02
CA LEU A 133 2.01 -11.76 -17.71
C LEU A 133 1.93 -10.74 -18.86
N PRO A 134 1.05 -10.93 -19.85
CA PRO A 134 0.81 -9.92 -20.87
C PRO A 134 0.21 -8.65 -20.23
N PRO A 135 0.68 -7.45 -20.60
CA PRO A 135 0.09 -6.21 -20.10
C PRO A 135 -1.34 -6.04 -20.62
N VAL A 136 -2.22 -5.52 -19.75
CA VAL A 136 -3.58 -5.15 -20.13
C VAL A 136 -3.70 -3.63 -20.10
N THR A 137 -4.13 -3.03 -21.19
CA THR A 137 -4.45 -1.61 -21.32
C THR A 137 -5.87 -1.48 -21.80
N VAL A 138 -6.65 -0.65 -21.13
CA VAL A 138 -8.04 -0.36 -21.47
C VAL A 138 -8.18 1.13 -21.68
N ALA A 139 -8.86 1.53 -22.77
CA ALA A 139 -9.32 2.89 -22.96
C ALA A 139 -10.60 3.12 -22.16
N GLY A 140 -10.77 4.31 -21.62
CA GLY A 140 -11.96 4.71 -20.88
C GLY A 140 -11.92 6.18 -20.54
N GLU A 141 -13.06 6.71 -20.15
CA GLU A 141 -13.19 8.07 -19.66
C GLU A 141 -13.38 8.03 -18.13
N ASP A 142 -12.77 8.97 -17.45
CA ASP A 142 -13.01 9.14 -16.01
C ASP A 142 -14.33 9.86 -15.79
N PHE A 143 -14.93 9.59 -14.65
CA PHE A 143 -16.01 10.43 -14.14
C PHE A 143 -15.44 11.84 -13.93
N ASN A 144 -15.88 12.76 -14.76
CA ASN A 144 -15.64 14.18 -14.51
C ASN A 144 -16.57 14.62 -13.36
N ALA A 145 -15.95 14.97 -12.27
CA ALA A 145 -16.61 15.72 -11.22
C ALA A 145 -16.85 17.14 -11.65
#